data_6e602285960c75cc1c004a8214418ad0
#
_entry.id   6e602285960c75cc1c004a8214418ad0
#
_cell.length_a   1.000
_cell.length_b   1.000
_cell.length_c   1.000
_cell.angle_alpha   90.00
_cell.angle_beta   90.00
_cell.angle_gamma   90.00
#
_symmetry.space_group_name_H-M   'P 1'
#
loop_
_entity.id
_entity.type
_entity.pdbx_description
1 polymer ?
#
loop_
_entity_poly.entity_id
_entity_poly.type
_entity_poly.pdbx_seq_one_letter_code
_entity_poly.pdbx_strand_id
1 'polypeptide(L)'
;MAKFIVLLLCVMLTPASAVTLTDDRGVQVTLTKAPQRIITLLPSLAETVCVLGACNRLVGTDNFANWPDEVKKLPKLGGLDDTSLEALVRLKPDLVLAARSTRLINRLESLGLKVLALEPQKQADVKRVLLIVAQALQINQADSAADLVWQQALDGMAQAKRSMPAKAKGTSVYFEASTGGYAAGEASFIGEVMLHMGLRNVVPSSMGAFPQLNPEFVVRANPDLILLAEPMAIDLHKRPGWSAMQAVKHKRICAFTPAQGDVLVRPGPRLGEAAHIIAQCLKRHHP
;
A
#
# COMPACT_ATOMS: atom_id res chain seq x y z
N MET A 1 -62.75 -4.40 -35.26
CA MET A 1 -62.44 -3.93 -33.91
C MET A 1 -61.09 -4.52 -33.47
N ALA A 2 -60.02 -3.75 -33.58
CA ALA A 2 -58.65 -4.19 -33.24
C ALA A 2 -58.41 -3.85 -31.75
N LYS A 3 -58.15 -4.89 -30.94
CA LYS A 3 -57.74 -4.73 -29.54
C LYS A 3 -56.23 -4.47 -29.45
N PHE A 4 -55.87 -3.25 -29.10
CA PHE A 4 -54.48 -2.90 -28.74
C PHE A 4 -54.17 -3.44 -27.31
N ILE A 5 -53.27 -4.42 -27.24
CA ILE A 5 -52.71 -4.88 -25.97
C ILE A 5 -51.51 -3.96 -25.66
N VAL A 6 -51.67 -3.09 -24.66
CA VAL A 6 -50.54 -2.28 -24.11
C VAL A 6 -49.79 -3.18 -23.15
N LEU A 7 -48.59 -3.60 -23.57
CA LEU A 7 -47.65 -4.36 -22.74
C LEU A 7 -46.96 -3.37 -21.78
N LEU A 8 -47.37 -3.38 -20.52
CA LEU A 8 -46.75 -2.55 -19.47
C LEU A 8 -45.42 -3.18 -19.07
N LEU A 9 -44.30 -2.63 -19.55
CA LEU A 9 -42.94 -3.05 -19.20
C LEU A 9 -42.64 -2.56 -17.77
N CYS A 10 -42.87 -3.42 -16.76
CA CYS A 10 -42.43 -3.14 -15.37
C CYS A 10 -40.90 -3.19 -15.30
N VAL A 11 -40.26 -2.01 -15.33
CA VAL A 11 -38.85 -1.88 -15.00
C VAL A 11 -38.69 -2.17 -13.50
N MET A 12 -38.20 -3.35 -13.16
CA MET A 12 -37.82 -3.73 -11.80
C MET A 12 -36.59 -2.89 -11.43
N LEU A 13 -36.78 -1.75 -10.78
CA LEU A 13 -35.72 -1.02 -10.08
C LEU A 13 -35.27 -1.90 -8.90
N THR A 14 -34.15 -2.59 -9.05
CA THR A 14 -33.47 -3.22 -7.91
C THR A 14 -33.07 -2.11 -6.94
N PRO A 15 -33.49 -2.15 -5.65
CA PRO A 15 -33.05 -1.16 -4.69
C PRO A 15 -31.53 -1.22 -4.58
N ALA A 16 -30.86 -0.09 -4.77
CA ALA A 16 -29.45 0.03 -4.48
C ALA A 16 -29.28 -0.23 -2.97
N SER A 17 -28.61 -1.34 -2.64
CA SER A 17 -28.39 -1.70 -1.22
C SER A 17 -27.39 -0.74 -0.63
N ALA A 18 -27.79 0.02 0.39
CA ALA A 18 -26.87 0.87 1.15
C ALA A 18 -25.84 -0.03 1.88
N VAL A 19 -24.57 0.30 1.78
CA VAL A 19 -23.51 -0.37 2.52
C VAL A 19 -22.99 0.57 3.61
N THR A 20 -22.85 0.05 4.85
CA THR A 20 -22.25 0.78 5.98
C THR A 20 -20.95 0.11 6.35
N LEU A 21 -19.86 0.88 6.35
CA LEU A 21 -18.51 0.41 6.60
C LEU A 21 -17.91 1.17 7.78
N THR A 22 -17.11 0.47 8.58
CA THR A 22 -16.33 1.10 9.67
C THR A 22 -14.91 1.31 9.22
N ASP A 23 -14.41 2.54 9.31
CA ASP A 23 -13.04 2.90 8.94
C ASP A 23 -12.05 2.71 10.10
N ASP A 24 -10.77 2.99 9.88
CA ASP A 24 -9.70 2.80 10.87
C ASP A 24 -9.73 3.81 12.03
N ARG A 25 -10.66 4.77 12.01
CA ARG A 25 -10.98 5.67 13.13
C ARG A 25 -12.14 5.15 13.98
N GLY A 26 -12.81 4.06 13.56
CA GLY A 26 -14.04 3.56 14.16
C GLY A 26 -15.31 4.33 13.70
N VAL A 27 -15.19 5.16 12.67
CA VAL A 27 -16.30 5.95 12.11
C VAL A 27 -17.07 5.10 11.11
N GLN A 28 -18.42 5.11 11.23
CA GLN A 28 -19.29 4.45 10.27
C GLN A 28 -19.61 5.36 9.09
N VAL A 29 -19.33 4.88 7.89
CA VAL A 29 -19.59 5.58 6.63
C VAL A 29 -20.62 4.80 5.84
N THR A 30 -21.78 5.41 5.57
CA THR A 30 -22.85 4.80 4.79
C THR A 30 -22.83 5.34 3.36
N LEU A 31 -22.74 4.41 2.39
CA LEU A 31 -22.80 4.67 0.96
C LEU A 31 -24.12 4.09 0.42
N THR A 32 -25.01 4.95 -0.04
CA THR A 32 -26.33 4.59 -0.57
C THR A 32 -26.30 4.09 -2.01
N LYS A 33 -25.19 4.30 -2.70
CA LYS A 33 -24.94 3.84 -4.07
C LYS A 33 -23.43 3.64 -4.30
N ALA A 34 -23.09 2.85 -5.30
CA ALA A 34 -21.69 2.64 -5.71
C ALA A 34 -21.04 3.97 -6.12
N PRO A 35 -19.91 4.37 -5.50
CA PRO A 35 -19.21 5.60 -5.83
C PRO A 35 -18.68 5.55 -7.28
N GLN A 36 -18.84 6.65 -7.99
CA GLN A 36 -18.40 6.81 -9.39
C GLN A 36 -17.30 7.87 -9.55
N ARG A 37 -17.07 8.69 -8.52
CA ARG A 37 -16.06 9.75 -8.52
C ARG A 37 -15.22 9.63 -7.24
N ILE A 38 -14.14 8.88 -7.32
CA ILE A 38 -13.32 8.53 -6.17
C ILE A 38 -12.04 9.33 -6.19
N ILE A 39 -11.66 9.88 -5.05
CA ILE A 39 -10.33 10.44 -4.80
C ILE A 39 -9.59 9.54 -3.82
N THR A 40 -8.31 9.32 -4.08
CA THR A 40 -7.41 8.63 -3.14
C THR A 40 -6.29 9.57 -2.71
N LEU A 41 -6.02 9.64 -1.41
CA LEU A 41 -4.95 10.45 -0.81
C LEU A 41 -3.80 9.58 -0.26
N LEU A 42 -3.70 8.35 -0.78
CA LEU A 42 -2.63 7.39 -0.51
C LEU A 42 -2.38 6.55 -1.76
N PRO A 43 -1.12 6.36 -2.21
CA PRO A 43 -0.82 5.56 -3.40
C PRO A 43 -1.35 4.14 -3.33
N SER A 44 -1.21 3.47 -2.18
CA SER A 44 -1.69 2.10 -1.99
C SER A 44 -3.21 1.96 -2.13
N LEU A 45 -3.98 3.01 -1.78
CA LEU A 45 -5.44 3.02 -1.97
C LEU A 45 -5.82 3.19 -3.44
N ALA A 46 -5.06 3.99 -4.22
CA ALA A 46 -5.23 4.07 -5.66
C ALA A 46 -4.96 2.71 -6.33
N GLU A 47 -3.85 2.06 -5.94
CA GLU A 47 -3.52 0.70 -6.38
C GLU A 47 -4.64 -0.29 -6.04
N THR A 48 -5.20 -0.22 -4.81
CA THR A 48 -6.31 -1.08 -4.36
C THR A 48 -7.57 -0.89 -5.20
N VAL A 49 -7.98 0.36 -5.45
CA VAL A 49 -9.14 0.66 -6.31
C VAL A 49 -8.95 0.09 -7.72
N CYS A 50 -7.73 0.22 -8.26
CA CYS A 50 -7.43 -0.23 -9.61
C CYS A 50 -7.39 -1.76 -9.75
N VAL A 51 -6.77 -2.49 -8.82
CA VAL A 51 -6.74 -3.97 -8.90
C VAL A 51 -8.12 -4.60 -8.69
N LEU A 52 -9.02 -3.88 -8.01
CA LEU A 52 -10.43 -4.27 -7.86
C LEU A 52 -11.30 -3.90 -9.09
N GLY A 53 -10.69 -3.43 -10.19
CA GLY A 53 -11.38 -3.17 -11.46
C GLY A 53 -12.13 -1.84 -11.53
N ALA A 54 -11.90 -0.91 -10.59
CA ALA A 54 -12.60 0.37 -10.52
C ALA A 54 -11.69 1.58 -10.82
N CYS A 55 -10.56 1.38 -11.50
CA CYS A 55 -9.58 2.44 -11.80
C CYS A 55 -10.21 3.62 -12.58
N ASN A 56 -11.15 3.34 -13.46
CA ASN A 56 -11.91 4.32 -14.23
C ASN A 56 -12.81 5.24 -13.39
N ARG A 57 -13.07 4.91 -12.13
CA ARG A 57 -13.82 5.75 -11.18
C ARG A 57 -12.93 6.74 -10.43
N LEU A 58 -11.60 6.63 -10.54
CA LEU A 58 -10.67 7.59 -9.95
C LEU A 58 -10.73 8.91 -10.72
N VAL A 59 -10.92 10.02 -10.01
CA VAL A 59 -10.97 11.37 -10.58
C VAL A 59 -9.83 12.27 -10.09
N GLY A 60 -9.06 11.84 -9.09
CA GLY A 60 -7.89 12.53 -8.55
C GLY A 60 -7.15 11.65 -7.55
N THR A 61 -5.86 11.91 -7.38
CA THR A 61 -5.00 11.15 -6.48
C THR A 61 -4.01 12.06 -5.77
N ASP A 62 -3.31 11.51 -4.76
CA ASP A 62 -2.12 12.15 -4.21
C ASP A 62 -0.98 12.26 -5.25
N ASN A 63 0.07 13.03 -4.91
CA ASN A 63 1.20 13.28 -5.80
C ASN A 63 2.04 12.05 -6.13
N PHE A 64 2.01 11.05 -5.25
CA PHE A 64 2.89 9.87 -5.33
C PHE A 64 2.22 8.68 -6.00
N ALA A 65 0.90 8.68 -6.20
CA ALA A 65 0.19 7.64 -6.93
C ALA A 65 0.61 7.62 -8.41
N ASN A 66 1.26 6.54 -8.85
CA ASN A 66 1.86 6.41 -10.17
C ASN A 66 1.67 5.02 -10.79
N TRP A 67 0.86 4.17 -10.17
CA TRP A 67 0.53 2.84 -10.67
C TRP A 67 -0.98 2.55 -10.50
N PRO A 68 -1.60 1.89 -11.49
CA PRO A 68 -1.09 1.62 -12.85
C PRO A 68 -0.91 2.91 -13.67
N ASP A 69 -0.43 2.80 -14.91
CA ASP A 69 -0.05 3.99 -15.72
C ASP A 69 -1.20 4.98 -15.95
N GLU A 70 -2.44 4.51 -15.96
CA GLU A 70 -3.64 5.37 -16.08
C GLU A 70 -3.72 6.40 -14.96
N VAL A 71 -3.29 6.03 -13.75
CA VAL A 71 -3.32 6.89 -12.56
C VAL A 71 -2.39 8.09 -12.68
N LYS A 72 -1.30 7.97 -13.46
CA LYS A 72 -0.35 9.06 -13.70
C LYS A 72 -1.00 10.27 -14.37
N LYS A 73 -2.05 10.06 -15.15
CA LYS A 73 -2.76 11.09 -15.92
C LYS A 73 -3.81 11.85 -15.10
N LEU A 74 -4.13 11.35 -13.90
CA LEU A 74 -5.15 11.97 -13.06
C LEU A 74 -4.62 13.25 -12.38
N PRO A 75 -5.51 14.21 -12.08
CA PRO A 75 -5.19 15.38 -11.28
C PRO A 75 -4.48 15.00 -9.98
N LYS A 76 -3.36 15.66 -9.69
CA LYS A 76 -2.58 15.48 -8.47
C LYS A 76 -2.99 16.53 -7.45
N LEU A 77 -3.30 16.08 -6.24
CA LEU A 77 -3.96 16.90 -5.21
C LEU A 77 -3.03 17.29 -4.04
N GLY A 78 -1.76 16.96 -4.11
CA GLY A 78 -0.79 17.17 -3.03
C GLY A 78 -0.39 15.87 -2.32
N GLY A 79 0.40 15.97 -1.28
CA GLY A 79 0.80 14.89 -0.39
C GLY A 79 -0.05 14.85 0.90
N LEU A 80 0.45 14.16 1.93
CA LEU A 80 -0.26 14.01 3.21
C LEU A 80 -0.50 15.33 3.95
N ASP A 81 0.45 16.28 3.85
CA ASP A 81 0.44 17.53 4.60
C ASP A 81 -0.01 18.75 3.78
N ASP A 82 0.05 18.67 2.45
CA ASP A 82 -0.18 19.79 1.53
C ASP A 82 -1.31 19.53 0.52
N THR A 83 -2.21 18.59 0.82
CA THR A 83 -3.36 18.30 -0.05
C THR A 83 -4.23 19.53 -0.28
N SER A 84 -4.47 19.89 -1.56
CA SER A 84 -5.31 21.03 -1.95
C SER A 84 -6.79 20.72 -1.79
N LEU A 85 -7.40 21.27 -0.74
CA LEU A 85 -8.84 21.15 -0.49
C LEU A 85 -9.68 21.69 -1.65
N GLU A 86 -9.28 22.85 -2.21
CA GLU A 86 -10.00 23.48 -3.31
C GLU A 86 -10.00 22.62 -4.59
N ALA A 87 -8.82 22.08 -4.95
CA ALA A 87 -8.71 21.19 -6.11
C ALA A 87 -9.54 19.91 -5.91
N LEU A 88 -9.53 19.34 -4.68
CA LEU A 88 -10.32 18.18 -4.33
C LEU A 88 -11.82 18.42 -4.48
N VAL A 89 -12.34 19.49 -3.88
CA VAL A 89 -13.78 19.83 -3.93
C VAL A 89 -14.24 20.10 -5.36
N ARG A 90 -13.42 20.76 -6.18
CA ARG A 90 -13.71 21.04 -7.60
C ARG A 90 -13.93 19.75 -8.41
N LEU A 91 -13.28 18.66 -8.05
CA LEU A 91 -13.48 17.36 -8.68
C LEU A 91 -14.81 16.68 -8.29
N LYS A 92 -15.57 17.24 -7.34
CA LYS A 92 -16.88 16.73 -6.89
C LYS A 92 -16.87 15.21 -6.64
N PRO A 93 -15.99 14.71 -5.74
CA PRO A 93 -15.97 13.28 -5.41
C PRO A 93 -17.22 12.87 -4.65
N ASP A 94 -17.63 11.63 -4.82
CA ASP A 94 -18.67 11.00 -4.00
C ASP A 94 -18.07 10.08 -2.92
N LEU A 95 -16.75 9.77 -3.02
CA LEU A 95 -15.98 9.08 -1.99
C LEU A 95 -14.52 9.58 -2.00
N VAL A 96 -13.98 9.79 -0.81
CA VAL A 96 -12.55 10.05 -0.59
C VAL A 96 -11.97 8.91 0.24
N LEU A 97 -10.93 8.25 -0.25
CA LEU A 97 -10.13 7.28 0.46
C LEU A 97 -8.85 7.97 0.95
N ALA A 98 -8.59 7.96 2.24
CA ALA A 98 -7.49 8.70 2.85
C ALA A 98 -6.75 7.86 3.90
N ALA A 99 -5.54 8.25 4.29
CA ALA A 99 -4.91 7.73 5.49
C ALA A 99 -5.62 8.27 6.74
N ARG A 100 -5.62 7.50 7.83
CA ARG A 100 -6.12 7.97 9.13
C ARG A 100 -5.39 9.24 9.61
N SER A 101 -4.12 9.36 9.24
CA SER A 101 -3.25 10.50 9.56
C SER A 101 -3.49 11.76 8.70
N THR A 102 -4.35 11.69 7.67
CA THR A 102 -4.66 12.83 6.79
C THR A 102 -5.33 13.97 7.56
N ARG A 103 -4.70 15.15 7.59
CA ARG A 103 -5.16 16.31 8.37
C ARG A 103 -6.49 16.91 7.91
N LEU A 104 -6.82 16.73 6.62
CA LEU A 104 -8.02 17.34 6.01
C LEU A 104 -9.32 16.59 6.28
N ILE A 105 -9.33 15.43 6.91
CA ILE A 105 -10.51 14.56 7.05
C ILE A 105 -11.70 15.32 7.63
N ASN A 106 -11.54 15.98 8.78
CA ASN A 106 -12.62 16.72 9.44
C ASN A 106 -13.17 17.83 8.54
N ARG A 107 -12.31 18.48 7.77
CA ARG A 107 -12.73 19.54 6.86
C ARG A 107 -13.50 18.98 5.66
N LEU A 108 -13.09 17.85 5.12
CA LEU A 108 -13.81 17.16 4.04
C LEU A 108 -15.21 16.72 4.49
N GLU A 109 -15.29 16.14 5.68
CA GLU A 109 -16.56 15.69 6.28
C GLU A 109 -17.50 16.88 6.59
N SER A 110 -16.97 18.03 7.08
CA SER A 110 -17.77 19.25 7.30
C SER A 110 -18.34 19.84 5.99
N LEU A 111 -17.76 19.51 4.84
CA LEU A 111 -18.29 19.84 3.52
C LEU A 111 -19.26 18.80 2.96
N GLY A 112 -19.63 17.79 3.78
CA GLY A 112 -20.56 16.72 3.40
C GLY A 112 -19.96 15.61 2.55
N LEU A 113 -18.62 15.59 2.35
CA LEU A 113 -17.96 14.53 1.61
C LEU A 113 -17.87 13.24 2.43
N LYS A 114 -18.06 12.11 1.79
CA LYS A 114 -17.86 10.80 2.40
C LYS A 114 -16.37 10.46 2.39
N VAL A 115 -15.81 10.21 3.59
CA VAL A 115 -14.38 9.86 3.76
C VAL A 115 -14.29 8.50 4.43
N LEU A 116 -13.52 7.58 3.83
CA LEU A 116 -13.09 6.33 4.44
C LEU A 116 -11.59 6.45 4.74
N ALA A 117 -11.25 6.47 6.02
CA ALA A 117 -9.86 6.57 6.47
C ALA A 117 -9.29 5.17 6.72
N LEU A 118 -8.35 4.73 5.88
CA LEU A 118 -7.77 3.39 5.86
C LEU A 118 -6.25 3.49 5.87
N GLU A 119 -5.61 2.90 6.88
CA GLU A 119 -4.15 3.00 7.08
C GLU A 119 -3.56 1.62 7.41
N PRO A 120 -3.33 0.77 6.41
CA PRO A 120 -2.77 -0.56 6.64
C PRO A 120 -1.30 -0.48 7.08
N GLN A 121 -0.93 -1.24 8.11
CA GLN A 121 0.43 -1.36 8.61
C GLN A 121 0.98 -2.78 8.52
N LYS A 122 0.11 -3.79 8.59
CA LYS A 122 0.42 -5.22 8.52
C LYS A 122 -0.23 -5.87 7.31
N GLN A 123 0.18 -7.08 6.96
CA GLN A 123 -0.46 -7.84 5.86
C GLN A 123 -1.95 -8.10 6.11
N ALA A 124 -2.32 -8.38 7.37
CA ALA A 124 -3.73 -8.55 7.73
C ALA A 124 -4.55 -7.28 7.46
N ASP A 125 -3.96 -6.08 7.66
CA ASP A 125 -4.62 -4.81 7.34
C ASP A 125 -4.75 -4.62 5.82
N VAL A 126 -3.75 -5.05 5.02
CA VAL A 126 -3.85 -5.01 3.56
C VAL A 126 -5.03 -5.85 3.08
N LYS A 127 -5.18 -7.08 3.61
CA LYS A 127 -6.34 -7.93 3.30
C LYS A 127 -7.66 -7.27 3.70
N ARG A 128 -7.72 -6.70 4.91
CA ARG A 128 -8.91 -5.99 5.41
C ARG A 128 -9.25 -4.77 4.54
N VAL A 129 -8.26 -3.98 4.13
CA VAL A 129 -8.46 -2.79 3.27
C VAL A 129 -8.97 -3.21 1.88
N LEU A 130 -8.43 -4.28 1.30
CA LEU A 130 -8.96 -4.85 0.05
C LEU A 130 -10.45 -5.14 0.16
N LEU A 131 -10.88 -5.80 1.25
CA LEU A 131 -12.28 -6.14 1.50
C LEU A 131 -13.14 -4.87 1.68
N ILE A 132 -12.73 -3.95 2.55
CA ILE A 132 -13.48 -2.71 2.81
C ILE A 132 -13.63 -1.89 1.53
N VAL A 133 -12.57 -1.76 0.73
CA VAL A 133 -12.63 -1.01 -0.53
C VAL A 133 -13.50 -1.72 -1.55
N ALA A 134 -13.44 -3.06 -1.68
CA ALA A 134 -14.32 -3.81 -2.57
C ALA A 134 -15.81 -3.62 -2.21
N GLN A 135 -16.13 -3.65 -0.93
CA GLN A 135 -17.48 -3.39 -0.41
C GLN A 135 -17.89 -1.92 -0.63
N ALA A 136 -17.00 -0.95 -0.38
CA ALA A 136 -17.24 0.47 -0.65
C ALA A 136 -17.54 0.74 -2.12
N LEU A 137 -16.82 0.08 -3.01
CA LEU A 137 -17.02 0.17 -4.46
C LEU A 137 -18.31 -0.53 -4.94
N GLN A 138 -18.96 -1.28 -4.05
CA GLN A 138 -20.13 -2.14 -4.34
C GLN A 138 -19.87 -3.04 -5.55
N ILE A 139 -18.69 -3.68 -5.56
CA ILE A 139 -18.31 -4.66 -6.57
C ILE A 139 -19.16 -5.91 -6.38
N ASN A 140 -19.64 -6.49 -7.47
CA ASN A 140 -20.34 -7.75 -7.38
C ASN A 140 -19.43 -8.82 -6.78
N GLN A 141 -19.91 -9.57 -5.77
CA GLN A 141 -19.11 -10.52 -5.00
C GLN A 141 -17.84 -9.90 -4.42
N ALA A 142 -17.99 -8.76 -3.73
CA ALA A 142 -16.88 -7.97 -3.18
C ALA A 142 -15.88 -8.80 -2.37
N ASP A 143 -16.37 -9.73 -1.55
CA ASP A 143 -15.53 -10.60 -0.72
C ASP A 143 -14.66 -11.53 -1.58
N SER A 144 -15.25 -12.16 -2.59
CA SER A 144 -14.52 -13.04 -3.52
C SER A 144 -13.50 -12.25 -4.37
N ALA A 145 -13.84 -11.03 -4.79
CA ALA A 145 -12.92 -10.17 -5.53
C ALA A 145 -11.70 -9.76 -4.68
N ALA A 146 -11.94 -9.38 -3.42
CA ALA A 146 -10.88 -9.05 -2.47
C ALA A 146 -10.00 -10.28 -2.14
N ASP A 147 -10.62 -11.45 -1.92
CA ASP A 147 -9.91 -12.69 -1.64
C ASP A 147 -9.06 -13.14 -2.84
N LEU A 148 -9.53 -12.97 -4.06
CA LEU A 148 -8.75 -13.28 -5.27
C LEU A 148 -7.47 -12.44 -5.35
N VAL A 149 -7.57 -11.13 -5.15
CA VAL A 149 -6.41 -10.23 -5.15
C VAL A 149 -5.44 -10.59 -4.02
N TRP A 150 -5.98 -10.90 -2.83
CA TRP A 150 -5.17 -11.33 -1.70
C TRP A 150 -4.44 -12.64 -1.99
N GLN A 151 -5.11 -13.63 -2.56
CA GLN A 151 -4.50 -14.92 -2.93
C GLN A 151 -3.38 -14.72 -3.96
N GLN A 152 -3.57 -13.86 -4.97
CA GLN A 152 -2.51 -13.53 -5.92
C GLN A 152 -1.27 -12.94 -5.24
N ALA A 153 -1.45 -12.08 -4.23
CA ALA A 153 -0.34 -11.56 -3.45
C ALA A 153 0.41 -12.67 -2.67
N LEU A 154 -0.32 -13.59 -2.03
CA LEU A 154 0.25 -14.74 -1.32
C LEU A 154 1.02 -15.67 -2.27
N ASP A 155 0.44 -15.98 -3.43
CA ASP A 155 1.06 -16.85 -4.44
C ASP A 155 2.34 -16.22 -4.98
N GLY A 156 2.34 -14.90 -5.22
CA GLY A 156 3.53 -14.15 -5.62
C GLY A 156 4.63 -14.20 -4.57
N MET A 157 4.29 -14.03 -3.28
CA MET A 157 5.26 -14.15 -2.19
C MET A 157 5.82 -15.57 -2.10
N ALA A 158 4.98 -16.59 -2.22
CA ALA A 158 5.41 -18.00 -2.20
C ALA A 158 6.33 -18.33 -3.39
N GLN A 159 6.03 -17.79 -4.59
CA GLN A 159 6.88 -17.93 -5.76
C GLN A 159 8.25 -17.26 -5.57
N ALA A 160 8.26 -16.02 -5.05
CA ALA A 160 9.48 -15.29 -4.72
C ALA A 160 10.37 -16.11 -3.76
N LYS A 161 9.77 -16.64 -2.67
CA LYS A 161 10.47 -17.49 -1.71
C LYS A 161 11.11 -18.73 -2.36
N ARG A 162 10.37 -19.43 -3.23
CA ARG A 162 10.90 -20.60 -3.95
C ARG A 162 12.07 -20.25 -4.88
N SER A 163 12.10 -19.02 -5.38
CA SER A 163 13.14 -18.55 -6.29
C SER A 163 14.43 -18.09 -5.58
N MET A 164 14.44 -18.00 -4.26
CA MET A 164 15.59 -17.56 -3.48
C MET A 164 16.69 -18.64 -3.44
N PRO A 165 17.97 -18.22 -3.38
CA PRO A 165 19.06 -19.13 -3.07
C PRO A 165 18.88 -19.74 -1.68
N ALA A 166 19.15 -21.04 -1.53
CA ALA A 166 19.05 -21.72 -0.22
C ALA A 166 19.93 -21.06 0.86
N LYS A 167 21.10 -20.54 0.47
CA LYS A 167 22.05 -19.83 1.32
C LYS A 167 21.50 -18.50 1.88
N ALA A 168 20.48 -17.91 1.25
CA ALA A 168 19.88 -16.66 1.70
C ALA A 168 18.94 -16.82 2.90
N LYS A 169 18.53 -18.05 3.21
CA LYS A 169 17.67 -18.35 4.38
C LYS A 169 18.38 -17.97 5.68
N GLY A 170 17.69 -17.22 6.54
CA GLY A 170 18.23 -16.76 7.82
C GLY A 170 19.12 -15.53 7.74
N THR A 171 19.37 -14.97 6.54
CA THR A 171 20.11 -13.70 6.36
C THR A 171 19.48 -12.62 7.23
N SER A 172 20.30 -11.93 8.05
CA SER A 172 19.86 -10.80 8.84
C SER A 172 19.78 -9.54 7.97
N VAL A 173 18.66 -8.84 8.07
CA VAL A 173 18.32 -7.74 7.16
C VAL A 173 17.95 -6.50 7.96
N TYR A 174 18.50 -5.35 7.54
CA TYR A 174 18.05 -4.03 7.90
C TYR A 174 17.39 -3.39 6.69
N PHE A 175 16.15 -2.92 6.82
CA PHE A 175 15.48 -2.18 5.76
C PHE A 175 15.22 -0.74 6.20
N GLU A 176 15.90 0.21 5.57
CA GLU A 176 15.66 1.64 5.75
C GLU A 176 14.51 2.06 4.82
N ALA A 177 13.33 2.31 5.42
CA ALA A 177 12.09 2.55 4.69
C ALA A 177 11.98 4.00 4.18
N SER A 178 12.58 4.96 4.89
CA SER A 178 12.64 6.36 4.47
C SER A 178 13.84 7.09 5.07
N THR A 179 14.10 8.31 4.57
CA THR A 179 15.12 9.20 5.14
C THR A 179 14.85 9.51 6.61
N GLY A 180 15.89 9.91 7.35
CA GLY A 180 15.76 10.20 8.78
C GLY A 180 15.81 8.97 9.69
N GLY A 181 16.24 7.80 9.16
CA GLY A 181 16.47 6.59 9.95
C GLY A 181 15.22 5.80 10.29
N TYR A 182 14.12 6.00 9.55
CA TYR A 182 12.93 5.16 9.71
C TYR A 182 13.15 3.79 9.09
N ALA A 183 13.00 2.75 9.88
CA ALA A 183 13.18 1.37 9.46
C ALA A 183 11.86 0.62 9.35
N ALA A 184 11.81 -0.38 8.47
CA ALA A 184 10.74 -1.36 8.46
C ALA A 184 11.03 -2.46 9.47
N GLY A 185 10.32 -2.47 10.61
CA GLY A 185 10.42 -3.50 11.65
C GLY A 185 9.65 -4.78 11.29
N GLU A 186 9.85 -5.84 12.10
CA GLU A 186 9.13 -7.10 11.95
C GLU A 186 7.61 -6.94 11.98
N ALA A 187 7.10 -5.94 12.72
CA ALA A 187 5.66 -5.66 12.84
C ALA A 187 5.07 -4.91 11.62
N SER A 188 5.87 -4.55 10.61
CA SER A 188 5.39 -3.90 9.39
C SER A 188 4.99 -4.92 8.32
N PHE A 189 4.12 -4.52 7.38
CA PHE A 189 3.72 -5.37 6.25
C PHE A 189 4.92 -5.91 5.47
N ILE A 190 5.96 -5.09 5.24
CA ILE A 190 7.17 -5.51 4.53
C ILE A 190 8.10 -6.34 5.42
N GLY A 191 8.11 -6.08 6.74
CA GLY A 191 8.77 -6.95 7.71
C GLY A 191 8.19 -8.36 7.71
N GLU A 192 6.86 -8.47 7.64
CA GLU A 192 6.17 -9.75 7.51
C GLU A 192 6.46 -10.44 6.16
N VAL A 193 6.63 -9.69 5.04
CA VAL A 193 7.09 -10.24 3.76
C VAL A 193 8.50 -10.82 3.90
N MET A 194 9.42 -10.09 4.52
CA MET A 194 10.79 -10.59 4.76
C MET A 194 10.78 -11.86 5.64
N LEU A 195 9.97 -11.88 6.69
CA LEU A 195 9.81 -13.08 7.54
C LEU A 195 9.24 -14.26 6.75
N HIS A 196 8.20 -14.03 5.93
CA HIS A 196 7.63 -15.05 5.05
C HIS A 196 8.68 -15.65 4.11
N MET A 197 9.60 -14.83 3.60
CA MET A 197 10.72 -15.27 2.77
C MET A 197 11.81 -16.02 3.56
N GLY A 198 11.72 -16.08 4.90
CA GLY A 198 12.70 -16.75 5.76
C GLY A 198 13.93 -15.91 6.09
N LEU A 199 13.83 -14.59 5.96
CA LEU A 199 14.83 -13.62 6.38
C LEU A 199 14.62 -13.25 7.85
N ARG A 200 15.64 -12.73 8.51
CA ARG A 200 15.59 -12.26 9.89
C ARG A 200 15.74 -10.74 9.93
N ASN A 201 14.69 -10.05 10.31
CA ASN A 201 14.75 -8.60 10.48
C ASN A 201 15.54 -8.25 11.76
N VAL A 202 16.46 -7.27 11.68
CA VAL A 202 17.21 -6.82 12.85
C VAL A 202 16.42 -5.87 13.75
N VAL A 203 15.27 -5.38 13.29
CA VAL A 203 14.38 -4.48 14.03
C VAL A 203 13.20 -5.28 14.58
N PRO A 204 13.20 -5.64 15.89
CA PRO A 204 12.20 -6.52 16.45
C PRO A 204 10.82 -5.87 16.50
N SER A 205 9.78 -6.70 16.55
CA SER A 205 8.38 -6.27 16.58
C SER A 205 8.04 -5.35 17.77
N SER A 206 8.77 -5.48 18.89
CA SER A 206 8.59 -4.63 20.07
C SER A 206 8.89 -3.13 19.84
N MET A 207 9.62 -2.80 18.77
CA MET A 207 9.91 -1.41 18.40
C MET A 207 8.82 -0.78 17.52
N GLY A 208 7.80 -1.55 17.13
CA GLY A 208 6.73 -1.09 16.24
C GLY A 208 6.98 -1.38 14.76
N ALA A 209 6.04 -0.92 13.91
CA ALA A 209 6.08 -1.20 12.47
C ALA A 209 7.17 -0.39 11.75
N PHE A 210 7.25 0.91 12.04
CA PHE A 210 8.18 1.83 11.37
C PHE A 210 8.89 2.74 12.38
N PRO A 211 9.77 2.19 13.25
CA PRO A 211 10.46 2.99 14.23
C PRO A 211 11.53 3.87 13.60
N GLN A 212 11.71 5.07 14.16
CA GLN A 212 12.90 5.87 13.91
C GLN A 212 14.04 5.34 14.77
N LEU A 213 15.13 4.92 14.14
CA LEU A 213 16.25 4.30 14.83
C LEU A 213 17.42 5.25 15.03
N ASN A 214 18.08 5.11 16.18
CA ASN A 214 19.42 5.65 16.34
C ASN A 214 20.39 4.89 15.40
N PRO A 215 21.22 5.56 14.59
CA PRO A 215 22.22 4.92 13.74
C PRO A 215 23.10 3.89 14.43
N GLU A 216 23.45 4.11 15.71
CA GLU A 216 24.24 3.17 16.53
C GLU A 216 23.54 1.82 16.73
N PHE A 217 22.20 1.79 16.76
CA PHE A 217 21.45 0.54 16.82
C PHE A 217 21.75 -0.34 15.61
N VAL A 218 21.74 0.25 14.41
CA VAL A 218 22.01 -0.47 13.17
C VAL A 218 23.46 -1.00 13.13
N VAL A 219 24.42 -0.18 13.59
CA VAL A 219 25.83 -0.59 13.71
C VAL A 219 25.99 -1.78 14.66
N ARG A 220 25.35 -1.74 15.84
CA ARG A 220 25.39 -2.85 16.81
C ARG A 220 24.70 -4.11 16.30
N ALA A 221 23.58 -3.95 15.60
CA ALA A 221 22.85 -5.07 15.02
C ALA A 221 23.64 -5.77 13.89
N ASN A 222 24.54 -5.04 13.24
CA ASN A 222 25.47 -5.50 12.20
C ASN A 222 24.80 -6.46 11.19
N PRO A 223 23.80 -6.00 10.41
CA PRO A 223 23.04 -6.85 9.51
C PRO A 223 23.95 -7.46 8.42
N ASP A 224 23.55 -8.63 7.90
CA ASP A 224 24.21 -9.26 6.76
C ASP A 224 23.90 -8.56 5.44
N LEU A 225 22.72 -7.92 5.36
CA LEU A 225 22.18 -7.27 4.17
C LEU A 225 21.48 -5.98 4.55
N ILE A 226 21.68 -4.92 3.76
CA ILE A 226 20.97 -3.63 3.91
C ILE A 226 20.09 -3.42 2.68
N LEU A 227 18.81 -3.08 2.92
CA LEU A 227 17.83 -2.72 1.91
C LEU A 227 17.46 -1.24 2.06
N LEU A 228 17.50 -0.47 0.97
CA LEU A 228 17.17 0.97 0.99
C LEU A 228 16.95 1.50 -0.44
N ALA A 229 16.40 2.71 -0.58
CA ALA A 229 16.29 3.36 -1.87
C ALA A 229 17.67 3.86 -2.38
N GLU A 230 17.91 3.86 -3.70
CA GLU A 230 19.16 4.27 -4.32
C GLU A 230 19.73 5.61 -3.81
N PRO A 231 18.94 6.69 -3.66
CA PRO A 231 19.47 7.95 -3.13
C PRO A 231 20.09 7.85 -1.72
N MET A 232 19.57 6.93 -0.89
CA MET A 232 20.08 6.70 0.46
C MET A 232 21.37 5.87 0.48
N ALA A 233 21.65 5.11 -0.60
CA ALA A 233 22.85 4.29 -0.71
C ALA A 233 24.10 5.10 -1.03
N ILE A 234 23.99 6.28 -1.64
CA ILE A 234 25.12 7.07 -2.18
C ILE A 234 26.17 7.36 -1.10
N ASP A 235 25.75 7.84 0.05
CA ASP A 235 26.65 8.25 1.15
C ASP A 235 26.61 7.31 2.37
N LEU A 236 26.16 6.08 2.18
CA LEU A 236 25.96 5.12 3.25
C LEU A 236 27.27 4.83 4.03
N HIS A 237 28.42 4.74 3.32
CA HIS A 237 29.73 4.53 3.91
C HIS A 237 30.25 5.73 4.73
N LYS A 238 29.73 6.94 4.51
CA LYS A 238 30.07 8.15 5.23
C LYS A 238 29.33 8.27 6.57
N ARG A 239 28.31 7.48 6.79
CA ARG A 239 27.56 7.49 8.06
C ARG A 239 28.46 6.97 9.19
N PRO A 240 28.45 7.60 10.39
CA PRO A 240 29.31 7.20 11.50
C PRO A 240 29.17 5.73 11.87
N GLY A 241 30.28 4.97 11.84
CA GLY A 241 30.32 3.55 12.19
C GLY A 241 29.86 2.56 11.10
N TRP A 242 29.19 3.02 10.04
CA TRP A 242 28.61 2.12 9.03
C TRP A 242 29.66 1.43 8.16
N SER A 243 30.79 2.07 7.90
CA SER A 243 31.92 1.45 7.17
C SER A 243 32.48 0.21 7.87
N ALA A 244 32.26 0.04 9.19
CA ALA A 244 32.68 -1.14 9.93
C ALA A 244 31.74 -2.34 9.80
N MET A 245 30.46 -2.13 9.37
CA MET A 245 29.46 -3.20 9.26
C MET A 245 29.80 -4.19 8.14
N GLN A 246 29.48 -5.47 8.37
CA GLN A 246 29.76 -6.55 7.40
C GLN A 246 29.04 -6.32 6.07
N ALA A 247 27.79 -5.88 6.10
CA ALA A 247 27.02 -5.57 4.89
C ALA A 247 27.72 -4.51 4.01
N VAL A 248 28.27 -3.46 4.63
CA VAL A 248 28.98 -2.38 3.91
C VAL A 248 30.33 -2.84 3.36
N LYS A 249 31.14 -3.53 4.21
CA LYS A 249 32.45 -4.08 3.81
C LYS A 249 32.34 -5.04 2.62
N HIS A 250 31.32 -5.88 2.61
CA HIS A 250 31.11 -6.88 1.56
C HIS A 250 30.16 -6.42 0.46
N LYS A 251 29.78 -5.12 0.44
CA LYS A 251 28.86 -4.51 -0.54
C LYS A 251 27.52 -5.25 -0.67
N ARG A 252 27.03 -5.82 0.42
CA ARG A 252 25.72 -6.49 0.50
C ARG A 252 24.63 -5.45 0.76
N ILE A 253 24.38 -4.66 -0.28
CA ILE A 253 23.44 -3.53 -0.23
C ILE A 253 22.48 -3.66 -1.40
N CYS A 254 21.19 -3.77 -1.11
CA CYS A 254 20.13 -3.68 -2.10
C CYS A 254 19.68 -2.22 -2.22
N ALA A 255 20.25 -1.51 -3.16
CA ALA A 255 19.76 -0.19 -3.55
C ALA A 255 18.63 -0.36 -4.57
N PHE A 256 17.46 0.17 -4.26
CA PHE A 256 16.26 0.03 -5.08
C PHE A 256 15.99 1.31 -5.86
N THR A 257 15.66 1.17 -7.15
CA THR A 257 15.20 2.27 -7.98
C THR A 257 13.93 2.90 -7.37
N PRO A 258 13.58 4.16 -7.73
CA PRO A 258 12.35 4.78 -7.24
C PRO A 258 11.10 3.91 -7.46
N ALA A 259 10.97 3.29 -8.64
CA ALA A 259 9.84 2.42 -8.95
C ALA A 259 9.78 1.16 -8.07
N GLN A 260 10.93 0.55 -7.76
CA GLN A 260 11.03 -0.58 -6.84
C GLN A 260 10.76 -0.15 -5.39
N GLY A 261 11.28 1.01 -4.99
CA GLY A 261 11.05 1.60 -3.67
C GLY A 261 9.56 1.82 -3.41
N ASP A 262 8.84 2.36 -4.40
CA ASP A 262 7.39 2.54 -4.33
C ASP A 262 6.63 1.23 -4.01
N VAL A 263 7.01 0.11 -4.63
CA VAL A 263 6.41 -1.19 -4.34
C VAL A 263 6.71 -1.66 -2.92
N LEU A 264 7.94 -1.44 -2.46
CA LEU A 264 8.43 -1.94 -1.18
C LEU A 264 7.87 -1.16 0.03
N VAL A 265 7.53 0.13 -0.14
CA VAL A 265 7.07 0.98 0.97
C VAL A 265 5.55 1.20 1.00
N ARG A 266 4.80 0.65 0.03
CA ARG A 266 3.34 0.80 -0.04
C ARG A 266 2.63 -0.43 0.49
N PRO A 267 1.88 -0.32 1.60
CA PRO A 267 1.06 -1.41 2.13
C PRO A 267 -0.20 -1.60 1.26
N GLY A 268 -0.05 -2.32 0.16
CA GLY A 268 -1.07 -2.49 -0.86
C GLY A 268 -1.06 -3.87 -1.51
N PRO A 269 -1.76 -4.05 -2.63
CA PRO A 269 -1.96 -5.36 -3.26
C PRO A 269 -0.69 -5.96 -3.88
N ARG A 270 0.40 -5.19 -4.00
CA ARG A 270 1.63 -5.58 -4.72
C ARG A 270 2.66 -6.30 -3.85
N LEU A 271 2.26 -6.93 -2.73
CA LEU A 271 3.18 -7.64 -1.81
C LEU A 271 3.95 -8.79 -2.49
N GLY A 272 3.34 -9.48 -3.44
CA GLY A 272 4.02 -10.50 -4.24
C GLY A 272 5.16 -9.92 -5.08
N GLU A 273 4.96 -8.75 -5.68
CA GLU A 273 6.00 -8.02 -6.42
C GLU A 273 7.11 -7.53 -5.48
N ALA A 274 6.75 -7.00 -4.30
CA ALA A 274 7.73 -6.63 -3.27
C ALA A 274 8.64 -7.80 -2.90
N ALA A 275 8.08 -8.98 -2.69
CA ALA A 275 8.83 -10.20 -2.42
C ALA A 275 9.76 -10.59 -3.58
N HIS A 276 9.32 -10.46 -4.83
CA HIS A 276 10.15 -10.71 -6.01
C HIS A 276 11.34 -9.75 -6.12
N ILE A 277 11.14 -8.46 -5.85
CA ILE A 277 12.20 -7.45 -5.83
C ILE A 277 13.27 -7.83 -4.79
N ILE A 278 12.85 -8.22 -3.59
CA ILE A 278 13.77 -8.69 -2.53
C ILE A 278 14.49 -9.96 -2.98
N ALA A 279 13.78 -10.95 -3.54
CA ALA A 279 14.37 -12.20 -4.02
C ALA A 279 15.44 -11.98 -5.10
N GLN A 280 15.19 -11.05 -6.03
CA GLN A 280 16.17 -10.67 -7.05
C GLN A 280 17.44 -10.06 -6.46
N CYS A 281 17.30 -9.23 -5.42
CA CYS A 281 18.47 -8.72 -4.73
C CYS A 281 19.25 -9.84 -4.02
N LEU A 282 18.58 -10.73 -3.30
CA LEU A 282 19.24 -11.85 -2.62
C LEU A 282 20.03 -12.75 -3.57
N LYS A 283 19.52 -12.97 -4.81
CA LYS A 283 20.26 -13.72 -5.84
C LYS A 283 21.61 -13.07 -6.22
N ARG A 284 21.67 -11.73 -6.20
CA ARG A 284 22.93 -11.01 -6.51
C ARG A 284 23.97 -11.12 -5.40
N HIS A 285 23.51 -11.26 -4.15
CA HIS A 285 24.38 -11.27 -2.97
C HIS A 285 24.65 -12.67 -2.40
N HIS A 286 23.94 -13.69 -2.88
CA HIS A 286 24.09 -15.09 -2.52
C HIS A 286 24.06 -15.98 -3.78
N PRO A 287 25.01 -15.84 -4.71
CA PRO A 287 25.01 -16.61 -5.95
C PRO A 287 25.20 -18.13 -5.72
#